data_1d69ead60b39b33f8150b9828cf41db0
#
_entry.id   1d69ead60b39b33f8150b9828cf41db0
#
_cell.length_a   1.000
_cell.length_b   1.000
_cell.length_c   1.000
_cell.angle_alpha   90.00
_cell.angle_beta   90.00
_cell.angle_gamma   90.00
#
_symmetry.space_group_name_H-M   'P 1'
#
loop_
_entity.id
_entity.type
_entity.pdbx_description
1 polymer ?
#
loop_
_entity_poly.entity_id
_entity_poly.type
_entity_poly.pdbx_seq_one_letter_code
_entity_poly.pdbx_strand_id
1 'polypeptide(L)'
;MATVTQELDPAAAHVLTSAFPAFVKNVGTNFPVPALAYDATTDEAAFWSFIATSYGAGNVTVRVYWYADTATTGNVVWEAQLAAITPNSDSQDIETKAFATLNFVQDTHLGTTGQRLHSADITVSNLDSIAAGDHVTLRLARDANSTSATDDMAGDAYVVKVVVTYSDS
;
A
#
# COMPACT_ATOMS: atom_id res chain seq x y z
N MET A 1 11.65 -8.31 -21.53
CA MET A 1 11.19 -8.13 -20.14
C MET A 1 10.07 -7.12 -20.19
N ALA A 2 8.83 -7.57 -20.04
CA ALA A 2 7.69 -6.67 -19.91
C ALA A 2 7.38 -6.43 -18.43
N THR A 3 6.61 -5.38 -18.15
CA THR A 3 6.15 -5.07 -16.80
C THR A 3 4.70 -5.47 -16.67
N VAL A 4 4.38 -6.26 -15.67
CA VAL A 4 3.00 -6.54 -15.25
C VAL A 4 2.58 -5.44 -14.28
N THR A 5 1.37 -4.92 -14.47
CA THR A 5 0.79 -3.87 -13.62
C THR A 5 -0.56 -4.33 -13.07
N GLN A 6 -0.73 -4.22 -11.76
CA GLN A 6 -1.99 -4.46 -11.04
C GLN A 6 -2.44 -3.15 -10.39
N GLU A 7 -3.61 -2.65 -10.77
CA GLU A 7 -4.19 -1.47 -10.12
C GLU A 7 -5.16 -1.89 -9.02
N LEU A 8 -4.92 -1.38 -7.82
CA LEU A 8 -5.68 -1.71 -6.62
C LEU A 8 -6.47 -0.46 -6.19
N ASP A 9 -7.80 -0.58 -6.23
CA ASP A 9 -8.69 0.52 -5.90
C ASP A 9 -8.93 0.59 -4.39
N PRO A 10 -9.02 1.78 -3.77
CA PRO A 10 -9.38 1.94 -2.36
C PRO A 10 -10.71 1.27 -1.98
N ALA A 11 -11.69 1.27 -2.88
CA ALA A 11 -12.99 0.64 -2.64
C ALA A 11 -12.95 -0.89 -2.61
N ALA A 12 -11.88 -1.50 -3.13
CA ALA A 12 -11.65 -2.94 -3.12
C ALA A 12 -10.74 -3.40 -1.95
N ALA A 13 -10.36 -2.48 -1.07
CA ALA A 13 -9.55 -2.80 0.09
C ALA A 13 -10.33 -3.62 1.12
N HIS A 14 -9.66 -4.59 1.72
CA HIS A 14 -10.12 -5.31 2.90
C HIS A 14 -9.44 -4.71 4.13
N VAL A 15 -10.13 -4.72 5.26
CA VAL A 15 -9.62 -4.15 6.50
C VAL A 15 -9.89 -5.10 7.67
N LEU A 16 -9.08 -4.97 8.72
CA LEU A 16 -9.29 -5.67 9.98
C LEU A 16 -10.41 -4.98 10.80
N THR A 17 -10.74 -5.52 11.96
CA THR A 17 -11.76 -4.96 12.86
C THR A 17 -11.28 -3.74 13.66
N SER A 18 -9.96 -3.48 13.66
CA SER A 18 -9.32 -2.36 14.34
C SER A 18 -8.05 -1.95 13.59
N ALA A 19 -7.55 -0.73 13.82
CA ALA A 19 -6.35 -0.20 13.20
C ALA A 19 -6.42 -0.24 11.65
N PHE A 20 -7.46 0.34 11.11
CA PHE A 20 -7.73 0.36 9.67
C PHE A 20 -8.10 1.78 9.20
N PRO A 21 -7.66 2.18 8.00
CA PRO A 21 -8.01 3.45 7.41
C PRO A 21 -9.50 3.48 7.01
N ALA A 22 -10.14 4.60 7.24
CA ALA A 22 -11.53 4.79 6.87
C ALA A 22 -11.68 4.96 5.35
N PHE A 23 -12.62 4.23 4.73
CA PHE A 23 -12.99 4.51 3.35
C PHE A 23 -13.85 5.78 3.28
N VAL A 24 -13.39 6.77 2.53
CA VAL A 24 -14.06 8.08 2.39
C VAL A 24 -14.32 8.40 0.93
N LYS A 25 -15.34 9.22 0.69
CA LYS A 25 -15.60 9.88 -0.61
C LYS A 25 -15.54 11.38 -0.39
N ASN A 26 -14.40 11.98 -0.63
CA ASN A 26 -14.27 13.41 -0.56
C ASN A 26 -14.95 14.04 -1.78
N VAL A 27 -15.85 14.98 -1.50
CA VAL A 27 -16.59 15.69 -2.55
C VAL A 27 -15.74 16.88 -3.00
N GLY A 28 -15.00 16.69 -4.09
CA GLY A 28 -14.32 17.78 -4.77
C GLY A 28 -15.31 18.68 -5.52
N THR A 29 -14.87 19.84 -5.95
CA THR A 29 -15.70 20.79 -6.69
C THR A 29 -16.21 20.21 -8.02
N ASN A 30 -15.39 19.39 -8.69
CA ASN A 30 -15.70 18.89 -10.03
C ASN A 30 -16.00 17.38 -10.04
N PHE A 31 -15.42 16.60 -9.13
CA PHE A 31 -15.60 15.14 -9.06
C PHE A 31 -15.32 14.62 -7.64
N PRO A 32 -15.94 13.49 -7.27
CA PRO A 32 -15.63 12.84 -6.00
C PRO A 32 -14.27 12.14 -6.06
N VAL A 33 -13.57 12.13 -4.93
CA VAL A 33 -12.28 11.45 -4.76
C VAL A 33 -12.44 10.35 -3.71
N PRO A 34 -12.66 9.09 -4.10
CA PRO A 34 -12.66 7.97 -3.16
C PRO A 34 -11.22 7.72 -2.66
N ALA A 35 -11.08 7.50 -1.36
CA ALA A 35 -9.77 7.29 -0.75
C ALA A 35 -9.87 6.45 0.52
N LEU A 36 -8.73 5.92 0.98
CA LEU A 36 -8.53 5.41 2.32
C LEU A 36 -7.82 6.47 3.15
N ALA A 37 -8.46 6.94 4.21
CA ALA A 37 -7.91 7.93 5.13
C ALA A 37 -7.11 7.20 6.23
N TYR A 38 -5.79 7.33 6.20
CA TYR A 38 -4.87 6.80 7.21
C TYR A 38 -4.61 7.85 8.28
N ASP A 39 -4.88 7.50 9.53
CA ASP A 39 -4.71 8.38 10.70
C ASP A 39 -3.26 8.83 10.89
N ALA A 40 -3.08 10.06 11.40
CA ALA A 40 -1.77 10.66 11.63
C ALA A 40 -1.05 10.16 12.90
N THR A 41 -1.73 9.40 13.76
CA THR A 41 -1.25 9.03 15.09
C THR A 41 -1.34 7.54 15.39
N THR A 42 -2.10 6.82 14.60
CA THR A 42 -2.34 5.38 14.76
C THR A 42 -1.85 4.64 13.53
N ASP A 43 -1.08 3.58 13.74
CA ASP A 43 -0.70 2.69 12.64
C ASP A 43 -1.93 1.97 12.12
N GLU A 44 -2.26 2.20 10.87
CA GLU A 44 -3.41 1.61 10.21
C GLU A 44 -2.98 0.84 8.96
N ALA A 45 -3.70 -0.24 8.66
CA ALA A 45 -3.39 -1.07 7.49
C ALA A 45 -4.64 -1.45 6.70
N ALA A 46 -4.48 -1.48 5.38
CA ALA A 46 -5.44 -2.04 4.43
C ALA A 46 -4.79 -3.14 3.59
N PHE A 47 -5.63 -4.02 3.04
CA PHE A 47 -5.19 -5.24 2.37
C PHE A 47 -5.87 -5.37 1.01
N TRP A 48 -5.13 -5.91 0.04
CA TRP A 48 -5.65 -6.30 -1.27
C TRP A 48 -5.09 -7.66 -1.65
N SER A 49 -5.85 -8.41 -2.42
CA SER A 49 -5.37 -9.66 -3.00
C SER A 49 -5.32 -9.58 -4.51
N PHE A 50 -4.32 -10.19 -5.12
CA PHE A 50 -4.18 -10.34 -6.56
C PHE A 50 -3.49 -11.66 -6.91
N ILE A 51 -3.56 -12.05 -8.18
CA ILE A 51 -2.80 -13.19 -8.69
C ILE A 51 -1.51 -12.66 -9.32
N ALA A 52 -0.37 -13.23 -8.94
CA ALA A 52 0.95 -12.91 -9.49
C ALA A 52 1.09 -13.46 -10.91
N THR A 53 0.24 -12.98 -11.84
CA THR A 53 0.20 -13.45 -13.23
C THR A 53 1.55 -13.18 -13.90
N SER A 54 2.17 -14.24 -14.42
CA SER A 54 3.44 -14.15 -15.13
C SER A 54 4.59 -13.49 -14.35
N TYR A 55 4.59 -13.58 -13.01
CA TYR A 55 5.74 -13.11 -12.24
C TYR A 55 6.99 -13.89 -12.68
N GLY A 56 8.02 -13.17 -13.08
CA GLY A 56 9.30 -13.75 -13.50
C GLY A 56 10.34 -13.72 -12.39
N ALA A 57 10.87 -12.55 -12.10
CA ALA A 57 11.91 -12.37 -11.09
C ALA A 57 12.02 -10.92 -10.61
N GLY A 58 12.85 -10.70 -9.60
CA GLY A 58 13.20 -9.38 -9.08
C GLY A 58 12.18 -8.82 -8.08
N ASN A 59 12.38 -7.58 -7.70
CA ASN A 59 11.54 -6.92 -6.69
C ASN A 59 10.16 -6.57 -7.24
N VAL A 60 9.20 -6.48 -6.34
CA VAL A 60 7.89 -5.89 -6.60
C VAL A 60 7.93 -4.42 -6.19
N THR A 61 7.42 -3.52 -7.02
CA THR A 61 7.25 -2.11 -6.67
C THR A 61 5.78 -1.86 -6.31
N VAL A 62 5.55 -1.29 -5.13
CA VAL A 62 4.23 -0.83 -4.70
C VAL A 62 4.25 0.69 -4.73
N ARG A 63 3.54 1.28 -5.70
CA ARG A 63 3.38 2.73 -5.81
C ARG A 63 2.10 3.16 -5.13
N VAL A 64 2.24 4.07 -4.16
CA VAL A 64 1.13 4.66 -3.41
C VAL A 64 0.87 6.05 -3.95
N TYR A 65 -0.35 6.32 -4.43
CA TYR A 65 -0.81 7.68 -4.76
C TYR A 65 -1.61 8.22 -3.60
N TRP A 66 -1.17 9.34 -3.05
CA TRP A 66 -1.75 9.89 -1.82
C TRP A 66 -1.78 11.42 -1.81
N TYR A 67 -2.60 11.99 -0.94
CA TYR A 67 -2.60 13.41 -0.62
C TYR A 67 -2.91 13.60 0.88
N ALA A 68 -2.59 14.77 1.43
CA ALA A 68 -2.91 15.08 2.82
C ALA A 68 -4.30 15.69 2.95
N ASP A 69 -4.94 15.53 4.10
CA ASP A 69 -6.19 16.22 4.41
C ASP A 69 -5.99 17.74 4.45
N THR A 70 -5.20 18.22 5.40
CA THR A 70 -4.97 19.64 5.65
C THR A 70 -3.51 20.02 5.78
N ALA A 71 -2.62 19.05 6.03
CA ALA A 71 -1.20 19.30 6.19
C ALA A 71 -0.57 19.77 4.86
N THR A 72 0.42 20.64 4.96
CA THR A 72 1.22 21.12 3.82
C THR A 72 2.71 20.87 4.00
N THR A 73 3.11 20.19 5.06
CA THR A 73 4.49 19.86 5.42
C THR A 73 4.52 18.55 6.18
N GLY A 74 5.72 17.99 6.33
CA GLY A 74 5.96 16.76 7.08
C GLY A 74 6.15 15.56 6.17
N ASN A 75 6.53 14.46 6.78
CA ASN A 75 6.80 13.19 6.14
C ASN A 75 5.69 12.19 6.46
N VAL A 76 5.39 11.33 5.50
CA VAL A 76 4.56 10.13 5.71
C VAL A 76 5.42 8.91 5.44
N VAL A 77 5.30 7.88 6.27
CA VAL A 77 6.00 6.61 6.07
C VAL A 77 5.01 5.54 5.64
N TRP A 78 5.21 5.02 4.44
CA TRP A 78 4.42 3.94 3.87
C TRP A 78 5.16 2.61 4.00
N GLU A 79 4.50 1.60 4.54
CA GLU A 79 5.00 0.25 4.69
C GLU A 79 4.24 -0.73 3.82
N ALA A 80 4.96 -1.67 3.19
CA ALA A 80 4.37 -2.75 2.42
C ALA A 80 4.93 -4.12 2.83
N GLN A 81 4.04 -5.11 2.87
CA GLN A 81 4.36 -6.52 3.08
C GLN A 81 3.57 -7.39 2.11
N LEU A 82 4.16 -8.49 1.69
CA LEU A 82 3.51 -9.50 0.86
C LEU A 82 3.41 -10.83 1.61
N ALA A 83 2.32 -11.54 1.35
CA ALA A 83 2.15 -12.95 1.69
C ALA A 83 1.72 -13.68 0.43
N ALA A 84 2.48 -14.66 0.00
CA ALA A 84 2.24 -15.43 -1.22
C ALA A 84 1.94 -16.90 -0.88
N ILE A 85 1.00 -17.51 -1.60
CA ILE A 85 0.64 -18.92 -1.50
C ILE A 85 0.49 -19.48 -2.91
N THR A 86 1.20 -20.57 -3.20
CA THR A 86 1.05 -21.32 -4.45
C THR A 86 -0.13 -22.29 -4.33
N PRO A 87 -1.25 -22.05 -5.05
CA PRO A 87 -2.42 -22.92 -4.97
C PRO A 87 -2.10 -24.38 -5.32
N ASN A 88 -2.68 -25.31 -4.57
CA ASN A 88 -2.50 -26.77 -4.69
C ASN A 88 -1.07 -27.29 -4.42
N SER A 89 -0.10 -26.43 -4.15
CA SER A 89 1.29 -26.80 -3.85
C SER A 89 1.62 -26.53 -2.39
N ASP A 90 1.34 -25.32 -1.91
CA ASP A 90 1.58 -24.96 -0.52
C ASP A 90 0.52 -25.57 0.40
N SER A 91 0.97 -26.04 1.56
CA SER A 91 0.09 -26.61 2.61
C SER A 91 -0.29 -25.58 3.69
N GLN A 92 0.01 -24.31 3.47
CA GLN A 92 -0.23 -23.25 4.45
C GLN A 92 -1.71 -22.87 4.51
N ASP A 93 -2.15 -22.58 5.72
CA ASP A 93 -3.49 -22.06 5.97
C ASP A 93 -3.55 -20.59 5.56
N ILE A 94 -4.41 -20.26 4.62
CA ILE A 94 -4.55 -18.91 4.06
C ILE A 94 -5.00 -17.87 5.11
N GLU A 95 -5.74 -18.29 6.14
CA GLU A 95 -6.24 -17.39 7.19
C GLU A 95 -5.15 -17.04 8.21
N THR A 96 -4.11 -17.86 8.31
CA THR A 96 -3.01 -17.70 9.28
C THR A 96 -1.65 -17.47 8.64
N LYS A 97 -1.58 -17.36 7.32
CA LYS A 97 -0.34 -17.09 6.57
C LYS A 97 0.32 -15.81 7.05
N ALA A 98 1.58 -15.94 7.50
CA ALA A 98 2.37 -14.79 7.92
C ALA A 98 2.85 -13.96 6.72
N PHE A 99 2.94 -12.66 6.90
CA PHE A 99 3.59 -11.75 5.96
C PHE A 99 5.11 -11.88 6.02
N ALA A 100 5.77 -11.68 4.88
CA ALA A 100 7.21 -11.46 4.83
C ALA A 100 7.60 -10.17 5.58
N THR A 101 8.89 -9.99 5.82
CA THR A 101 9.43 -8.78 6.47
C THR A 101 9.03 -7.53 5.67
N LEU A 102 8.61 -6.49 6.36
CA LEU A 102 8.17 -5.25 5.76
C LEU A 102 9.30 -4.54 4.99
N ASN A 103 8.89 -3.80 3.96
CA ASN A 103 9.68 -2.77 3.30
C ASN A 103 8.95 -1.44 3.42
N PHE A 104 9.66 -0.33 3.45
CA PHE A 104 9.05 0.98 3.63
C PHE A 104 9.67 2.05 2.74
N VAL A 105 8.96 3.17 2.61
CA VAL A 105 9.45 4.42 2.02
C VAL A 105 8.94 5.59 2.85
N GLN A 106 9.78 6.60 3.03
CA GLN A 106 9.39 7.90 3.57
C GLN A 106 9.16 8.85 2.39
N ASP A 107 8.04 9.57 2.40
CA ASP A 107 7.70 10.58 1.39
C ASP A 107 7.38 11.92 2.05
N THR A 108 7.91 13.00 1.51
CA THR A 108 7.77 14.35 2.08
C THR A 108 6.69 15.13 1.34
N HIS A 109 5.78 15.76 2.07
CA HIS A 109 4.77 16.63 1.48
C HIS A 109 5.42 17.84 0.78
N LEU A 110 5.11 18.03 -0.51
CA LEU A 110 5.77 19.01 -1.37
C LEU A 110 5.24 20.46 -1.24
N GLY A 111 4.36 20.70 -0.27
CA GLY A 111 3.82 22.03 0.02
C GLY A 111 2.77 22.52 -0.97
N THR A 112 2.50 23.81 -0.93
CA THR A 112 1.54 24.61 -1.70
C THR A 112 0.07 24.43 -1.29
N THR A 113 -0.45 23.23 -1.24
CA THR A 113 -1.81 22.89 -0.78
C THR A 113 -1.80 21.50 -0.15
N GLY A 114 -2.63 21.27 0.87
CA GLY A 114 -2.75 19.97 1.52
C GLY A 114 -3.16 18.88 0.55
N GLN A 115 -4.11 19.14 -0.33
CA GLN A 115 -4.64 18.18 -1.30
C GLN A 115 -3.76 17.98 -2.55
N ARG A 116 -2.49 18.33 -2.47
CA ARG A 116 -1.53 18.02 -3.54
C ARG A 116 -1.33 16.52 -3.67
N LEU A 117 -1.51 16.00 -4.89
CA LEU A 117 -1.29 14.57 -5.15
C LEU A 117 0.22 14.24 -5.17
N HIS A 118 0.60 13.23 -4.41
CA HIS A 118 1.94 12.67 -4.32
C HIS A 118 1.95 11.23 -4.83
N SER A 119 3.14 10.71 -5.12
CA SER A 119 3.35 9.28 -5.35
C SER A 119 4.65 8.83 -4.72
N ALA A 120 4.62 7.72 -3.99
CA ALA A 120 5.77 7.11 -3.34
C ALA A 120 5.93 5.66 -3.81
N ASP A 121 7.15 5.23 -4.08
CA ASP A 121 7.47 3.87 -4.52
C ASP A 121 8.13 3.08 -3.38
N ILE A 122 7.47 2.02 -2.94
CA ILE A 122 8.04 1.05 -2.01
C ILE A 122 8.64 -0.09 -2.83
N THR A 123 9.96 -0.27 -2.77
CA THR A 123 10.61 -1.44 -3.34
C THR A 123 10.50 -2.60 -2.37
N VAL A 124 9.62 -3.56 -2.68
CA VAL A 124 9.44 -4.76 -1.87
C VAL A 124 10.41 -5.83 -2.35
N SER A 125 11.39 -6.16 -1.52
CA SER A 125 12.41 -7.19 -1.77
C SER A 125 12.15 -8.47 -0.98
N ASN A 126 11.33 -8.40 0.08
CA ASN A 126 10.93 -9.55 0.88
C ASN A 126 9.62 -10.12 0.31
N LEU A 127 9.74 -11.06 -0.62
CA LEU A 127 8.66 -11.44 -1.53
C LEU A 127 7.92 -12.72 -1.12
N ASP A 128 8.25 -13.30 0.05
CA ASP A 128 7.62 -14.53 0.53
C ASP A 128 7.66 -15.69 -0.50
N SER A 129 8.75 -15.76 -1.26
CA SER A 129 8.96 -16.76 -2.33
C SER A 129 7.91 -16.71 -3.46
N ILE A 130 7.35 -15.55 -3.75
CA ILE A 130 6.35 -15.35 -4.81
C ILE A 130 6.75 -16.03 -6.12
N ALA A 131 5.81 -16.70 -6.74
CA ALA A 131 5.94 -17.35 -8.04
C ALA A 131 4.77 -16.98 -8.96
N ALA A 132 4.94 -17.26 -10.26
CA ALA A 132 3.86 -17.03 -11.23
C ALA A 132 2.62 -17.87 -10.90
N GLY A 133 1.48 -17.24 -10.82
CA GLY A 133 0.20 -17.86 -10.47
C GLY A 133 -0.14 -17.88 -8.98
N ASP A 134 0.74 -17.40 -8.12
CA ASP A 134 0.46 -17.33 -6.69
C ASP A 134 -0.69 -16.38 -6.35
N HIS A 135 -1.45 -16.75 -5.33
CA HIS A 135 -2.34 -15.84 -4.64
C HIS A 135 -1.50 -14.99 -3.69
N VAL A 136 -1.48 -13.69 -3.94
CA VAL A 136 -0.69 -12.73 -3.16
C VAL A 136 -1.62 -11.80 -2.41
N THR A 137 -1.37 -11.63 -1.12
CA THR A 137 -1.99 -10.59 -0.29
C THR A 137 -0.96 -9.49 -0.04
N LEU A 138 -1.31 -8.25 -0.41
CA LEU A 138 -0.57 -7.04 -0.07
C LEU A 138 -1.17 -6.41 1.19
N ARG A 139 -0.33 -6.11 2.17
CA ARG A 139 -0.61 -5.18 3.27
C ARG A 139 0.06 -3.84 2.96
N LEU A 140 -0.70 -2.76 2.98
CA LEU A 140 -0.20 -1.38 2.96
C LEU A 140 -0.57 -0.71 4.27
N ALA A 141 0.40 -0.11 4.96
CA ALA A 141 0.19 0.61 6.20
C ALA A 141 0.87 1.99 6.18
N ARG A 142 0.38 2.89 7.04
CA ARG A 142 1.10 4.08 7.49
C ARG A 142 1.75 3.78 8.83
N ASP A 143 3.06 4.05 8.95
CA ASP A 143 3.85 3.95 10.19
C ASP A 143 3.76 5.27 10.96
N ALA A 144 2.57 5.59 11.49
CA ALA A 144 2.30 6.85 12.19
C ALA A 144 3.05 7.00 13.51
N ASN A 145 3.55 5.89 14.07
CA ASN A 145 4.34 5.89 15.31
C ASN A 145 5.86 5.98 15.07
N SER A 146 6.29 6.11 13.81
CA SER A 146 7.69 6.30 13.40
C SER A 146 8.64 5.17 13.83
N THR A 147 8.22 3.91 13.72
CA THR A 147 9.07 2.75 14.02
C THR A 147 10.05 2.43 12.91
N SER A 148 9.66 2.63 11.65
CA SER A 148 10.51 2.37 10.46
C SER A 148 11.32 3.60 10.05
N ALA A 149 10.68 4.79 10.05
CA ALA A 149 11.28 6.08 9.76
C ALA A 149 10.44 7.19 10.40
N THR A 150 10.86 8.45 10.29
CA THR A 150 10.10 9.57 10.87
C THR A 150 8.86 9.86 10.04
N ASP A 151 7.66 9.65 10.63
CA ASP A 151 6.37 10.15 10.14
C ASP A 151 5.98 11.31 11.05
N ASP A 152 6.01 12.54 10.53
CA ASP A 152 5.74 13.76 11.28
C ASP A 152 4.68 14.66 10.61
N MET A 153 4.00 14.17 9.60
CA MET A 153 2.90 14.89 8.99
C MET A 153 1.68 14.89 9.93
N ALA A 154 1.29 16.10 10.36
CA ALA A 154 0.23 16.32 11.37
C ALA A 154 -1.19 16.22 10.82
N GLY A 155 -1.45 15.40 9.81
CA GLY A 155 -2.76 15.21 9.21
C GLY A 155 -2.93 13.82 8.64
N ASP A 156 -4.17 13.45 8.38
CA ASP A 156 -4.47 12.19 7.72
C ASP A 156 -3.92 12.15 6.30
N ALA A 157 -3.44 10.99 5.90
CA ALA A 157 -2.97 10.72 4.54
C ALA A 157 -4.01 9.89 3.79
N TYR A 158 -4.50 10.43 2.67
CA TYR A 158 -5.55 9.81 1.85
C TYR A 158 -4.95 9.07 0.67
N VAL A 159 -5.03 7.75 0.67
CA VAL A 159 -4.59 6.90 -0.45
C VAL A 159 -5.71 6.79 -1.47
N VAL A 160 -5.45 7.26 -2.69
CA VAL A 160 -6.43 7.26 -3.80
C VAL A 160 -6.23 6.13 -4.79
N LYS A 161 -5.03 5.55 -4.85
CA LYS A 161 -4.70 4.42 -5.72
C LYS A 161 -3.44 3.74 -5.21
N VAL A 162 -3.40 2.42 -5.35
CA VAL A 162 -2.18 1.63 -5.19
C VAL A 162 -1.91 0.91 -6.51
N VAL A 163 -0.67 0.92 -6.96
CA VAL A 163 -0.26 0.23 -8.18
C VAL A 163 0.89 -0.70 -7.87
N VAL A 164 0.71 -1.98 -8.14
CA VAL A 164 1.74 -3.01 -7.98
C VAL A 164 2.35 -3.32 -9.34
N THR A 165 3.68 -3.26 -9.45
CA THR A 165 4.40 -3.59 -10.68
C THR A 165 5.52 -4.58 -10.41
N TYR A 166 5.72 -5.49 -11.36
CA TYR A 166 6.82 -6.48 -11.33
C TYR A 166 7.18 -6.92 -12.76
N SER A 167 8.32 -7.60 -12.90
CA SER A 167 8.78 -8.15 -14.19
C SER A 167 8.09 -9.48 -14.50
N ASP A 168 7.86 -9.76 -15.79
CA ASP A 168 7.36 -11.03 -16.31
C ASP A 168 8.48 -12.04 -16.63
N SER A 169 9.74 -11.71 -16.40
CA SER A 169 10.90 -12.55 -16.69
C SER A 169 12.17 -12.08 -15.97
#